data_456426171a71b088e0572501ea5ff65a
#
_entry.id   456426171a71b088e0572501ea5ff65a
#
_cell.length_a   1.000
_cell.length_b   1.000
_cell.length_c   1.000
_cell.angle_alpha   90.00
_cell.angle_beta   90.00
_cell.angle_gamma   90.00
#
_symmetry.space_group_name_H-M   'P 1'
#
loop_
_entity.id
_entity.type
_entity.pdbx_description
1 polymer ?
#
loop_
_entity_poly.entity_id
_entity_poly.type
_entity_poly.pdbx_seq_one_letter_code
_entity_poly.pdbx_strand_id
1 'polypeptide(L)'
;MTRRDFLYSSAAASVLAARTRAATAKPAPIPIIDTHTHFYDPTRAQGVPWPPRTDEVLYRTRLPQDFKIHCGDLNVVGTVVVEASEWVGDNQWILDLAKTNPAIVGFVGHLVPGKPEFADNLRRFAADPLFRGLRIRSSDLVRIAEPAVAADLKRVADLDLSIDTLGGAAILEPTLQLSRLLPGLRIVIDHFPFSEWDANPAAMRPALLELGRRPNVFAKISNVVRRVKGALIDDPAHYRPALETLCELFGPDRVVYGGNWPVSDRVAPYATVHRVVADYFASKDRATAEKYFWRNSAAAYRWVRRGAAATVGQ
;
A
#
# COMPACT_ATOMS: atom_id res chain seq x y z
N MET A 1 36.84 68.95 -40.69
CA MET A 1 35.80 68.23 -39.91
C MET A 1 34.94 67.50 -40.88
N THR A 2 35.16 66.19 -40.99
CA THR A 2 34.56 65.35 -42.00
C THR A 2 33.44 64.51 -41.39
N ARG A 3 32.40 64.30 -42.18
CA ARG A 3 31.13 63.61 -41.84
C ARG A 3 31.28 62.11 -41.37
N ARG A 4 32.46 61.75 -40.85
CA ARG A 4 32.76 60.36 -40.51
C ARG A 4 32.79 60.04 -39.02
N ASP A 5 32.63 61.00 -38.14
CA ASP A 5 32.79 60.83 -36.68
C ASP A 5 31.45 60.69 -35.90
N PHE A 6 30.33 60.54 -36.62
CA PHE A 6 28.97 60.48 -35.98
C PHE A 6 28.28 59.12 -36.00
N LEU A 7 28.97 58.08 -36.35
CA LEU A 7 28.32 56.75 -36.49
C LEU A 7 28.87 55.65 -35.58
N TYR A 8 29.61 55.94 -34.53
CA TYR A 8 30.13 54.92 -33.61
C TYR A 8 29.69 55.08 -32.15
N SER A 9 28.53 55.68 -31.89
CA SER A 9 28.03 55.85 -30.52
C SER A 9 26.59 55.42 -30.34
N SER A 10 26.13 54.32 -30.97
CA SER A 10 24.76 53.85 -30.80
C SER A 10 24.61 52.33 -30.90
N ALA A 11 25.57 51.54 -30.44
CA ALA A 11 25.48 50.08 -30.50
C ALA A 11 25.93 49.37 -29.22
N ALA A 12 25.86 50.05 -28.06
CA ALA A 12 26.27 49.45 -26.77
C ALA A 12 25.21 49.53 -25.68
N ALA A 13 23.93 49.57 -26.03
CA ALA A 13 22.86 49.61 -25.03
C ALA A 13 21.65 48.82 -25.49
N SER A 14 21.68 47.52 -25.47
CA SER A 14 20.49 46.66 -25.56
C SER A 14 20.80 45.15 -25.48
N VAL A 15 21.67 44.69 -24.61
CA VAL A 15 21.80 43.27 -24.26
C VAL A 15 21.75 43.13 -22.73
N LEU A 16 20.80 43.85 -22.12
CA LEU A 16 20.37 43.61 -20.73
C LEU A 16 18.91 43.19 -20.79
N ALA A 17 18.63 42.15 -21.59
CA ALA A 17 17.29 41.61 -21.69
C ALA A 17 17.25 40.24 -21.03
N ALA A 18 16.50 40.22 -19.95
CA ALA A 18 15.68 39.08 -19.55
C ALA A 18 16.40 37.73 -19.35
N ARG A 19 17.25 37.64 -18.34
CA ARG A 19 17.25 36.44 -17.52
C ARG A 19 15.95 36.46 -16.72
N THR A 20 14.84 36.16 -17.36
CA THR A 20 13.62 35.70 -16.70
C THR A 20 14.04 34.48 -15.92
N ARG A 21 14.19 34.65 -14.63
CA ARG A 21 14.28 33.59 -13.64
C ARG A 21 13.01 32.82 -13.84
N ALA A 22 13.05 31.72 -14.59
CA ALA A 22 11.98 30.77 -14.64
C ALA A 22 11.74 30.41 -13.18
N ALA A 23 10.66 30.91 -12.61
CA ALA A 23 10.21 30.51 -11.29
C ALA A 23 10.07 28.98 -11.39
N THR A 24 10.97 28.26 -10.71
CA THR A 24 10.91 26.79 -10.69
C THR A 24 9.57 26.45 -10.07
N ALA A 25 8.60 26.07 -10.91
CA ALA A 25 7.30 25.67 -10.45
C ALA A 25 7.51 24.59 -9.40
N LYS A 26 6.87 24.75 -8.23
CA LYS A 26 6.94 23.74 -7.18
C LYS A 26 6.55 22.40 -7.81
N PRO A 27 7.36 21.34 -7.64
CA PRO A 27 7.06 20.06 -8.27
C PRO A 27 5.68 19.59 -7.82
N ALA A 28 4.91 19.04 -8.75
CA ALA A 28 3.57 18.53 -8.46
C ALA A 28 3.61 17.52 -7.30
N PRO A 29 2.59 17.50 -6.43
CA PRO A 29 2.51 16.54 -5.34
C PRO A 29 2.59 15.10 -5.87
N ILE A 30 3.33 14.24 -5.16
CA ILE A 30 3.40 12.81 -5.51
C ILE A 30 2.01 12.21 -5.33
N PRO A 31 1.46 11.51 -6.33
CA PRO A 31 0.20 10.79 -6.15
C PRO A 31 0.41 9.60 -5.19
N ILE A 32 -0.62 9.29 -4.41
CA ILE A 32 -0.61 8.21 -3.43
C ILE A 32 -1.66 7.19 -3.84
N ILE A 33 -1.25 5.93 -3.96
CA ILE A 33 -2.14 4.76 -3.95
C ILE A 33 -1.98 4.11 -2.58
N ASP A 34 -2.99 4.26 -1.73
CA ASP A 34 -3.00 3.57 -0.43
C ASP A 34 -3.35 2.10 -0.65
N THR A 35 -2.44 1.18 -0.35
CA THR A 35 -2.64 -0.25 -0.57
C THR A 35 -3.22 -0.98 0.64
N HIS A 36 -3.70 -0.24 1.64
CA HIS A 36 -4.26 -0.87 2.83
C HIS A 36 -5.34 -0.02 3.50
N THR A 37 -6.56 -0.15 3.01
CA THR A 37 -7.76 0.42 3.65
C THR A 37 -8.81 -0.66 3.86
N HIS A 38 -9.72 -0.43 4.80
CA HIS A 38 -10.85 -1.31 5.05
C HIS A 38 -12.14 -0.50 5.01
N PHE A 39 -13.14 -1.02 4.30
CA PHE A 39 -14.49 -0.48 4.30
C PHE A 39 -15.47 -1.50 4.85
N TYR A 40 -16.38 -1.07 5.69
CA TYR A 40 -17.43 -1.88 6.29
C TYR A 40 -18.55 -0.99 6.87
N ASP A 41 -19.70 -1.60 7.11
CA ASP A 41 -20.88 -0.92 7.65
C ASP A 41 -21.62 -1.81 8.65
N PRO A 42 -21.46 -1.55 9.97
CA PRO A 42 -22.16 -2.29 11.01
C PRO A 42 -23.68 -2.12 11.01
N THR A 43 -24.21 -1.13 10.27
CA THR A 43 -25.66 -0.87 10.21
C THR A 43 -26.39 -1.76 9.21
N ARG A 44 -25.67 -2.55 8.40
CA ARG A 44 -26.26 -3.56 7.51
C ARG A 44 -27.10 -4.56 8.33
N ALA A 45 -28.17 -5.08 7.74
CA ALA A 45 -29.05 -6.02 8.42
C ALA A 45 -28.32 -7.23 9.05
N GLN A 46 -27.30 -7.79 8.35
CA GLN A 46 -26.44 -8.85 8.84
C GLN A 46 -25.33 -8.37 9.78
N GLY A 47 -25.12 -7.06 9.89
CA GLY A 47 -24.00 -6.46 10.62
C GLY A 47 -22.65 -6.72 9.94
N VAL A 48 -21.62 -6.85 10.76
CA VAL A 48 -20.23 -7.15 10.35
C VAL A 48 -19.61 -8.16 11.34
N PRO A 49 -18.72 -9.08 10.87
CA PRO A 49 -18.02 -9.99 11.78
C PRO A 49 -16.87 -9.30 12.51
N TRP A 50 -16.38 -8.19 11.95
CA TRP A 50 -15.34 -7.32 12.48
C TRP A 50 -15.61 -5.87 12.07
N PRO A 51 -15.29 -4.88 12.90
CA PRO A 51 -14.76 -4.95 14.28
C PRO A 51 -15.81 -5.41 15.30
N PRO A 52 -15.40 -5.84 16.52
CA PRO A 52 -16.34 -6.20 17.56
C PRO A 52 -17.10 -4.98 18.06
N ARG A 53 -18.34 -5.16 18.54
CA ARG A 53 -19.21 -4.08 19.02
C ARG A 53 -18.61 -3.28 20.19
N THR A 54 -17.66 -3.88 20.91
CA THR A 54 -16.95 -3.27 22.03
C THR A 54 -15.83 -2.30 21.62
N ASP A 55 -15.52 -2.25 20.31
CA ASP A 55 -14.51 -1.33 19.80
C ASP A 55 -15.12 0.04 19.50
N GLU A 56 -15.02 0.96 20.42
CA GLU A 56 -15.61 2.30 20.33
C GLU A 56 -15.02 3.15 19.19
N VAL A 57 -13.79 2.87 18.76
CA VAL A 57 -13.11 3.59 17.68
C VAL A 57 -13.56 3.07 16.32
N LEU A 58 -13.58 1.75 16.15
CA LEU A 58 -13.80 1.15 14.84
C LEU A 58 -15.26 0.76 14.58
N TYR A 59 -16.06 0.39 15.62
CA TYR A 59 -17.43 -0.09 15.42
C TYR A 59 -18.38 1.03 15.01
N ARG A 60 -18.23 1.50 13.80
CA ARG A 60 -19.06 2.51 13.12
C ARG A 60 -18.92 2.33 11.61
N THR A 61 -19.83 2.90 10.84
CA THR A 61 -19.74 2.91 9.38
C THR A 61 -18.42 3.54 8.91
N ARG A 62 -17.71 2.84 8.02
CA ARG A 62 -16.44 3.26 7.43
C ARG A 62 -16.49 3.00 5.93
N LEU A 63 -16.74 4.05 5.17
CA LEU A 63 -16.98 4.01 3.73
C LEU A 63 -15.97 4.90 2.98
N PRO A 64 -15.90 4.83 1.64
CA PRO A 64 -14.95 5.62 0.85
C PRO A 64 -15.07 7.14 1.05
N GLN A 65 -16.28 7.67 1.31
CA GLN A 65 -16.47 9.09 1.62
C GLN A 65 -15.83 9.48 2.95
N ASP A 66 -15.87 8.60 3.97
CA ASP A 66 -15.22 8.86 5.25
C ASP A 66 -13.71 8.86 5.08
N PHE A 67 -13.17 7.89 4.32
CA PHE A 67 -11.74 7.84 3.99
C PHE A 67 -11.28 9.11 3.29
N LYS A 68 -12.05 9.61 2.32
CA LYS A 68 -11.74 10.85 1.62
C LYS A 68 -11.63 12.04 2.57
N ILE A 69 -12.49 12.12 3.59
CA ILE A 69 -12.43 13.18 4.62
C ILE A 69 -11.14 13.03 5.44
N HIS A 70 -10.79 11.80 5.85
CA HIS A 70 -9.58 11.53 6.63
C HIS A 70 -8.28 11.76 5.86
N CYS A 71 -8.29 11.62 4.52
CA CYS A 71 -7.15 11.96 3.68
C CYS A 71 -6.89 13.48 3.64
N GLY A 72 -7.92 14.31 3.80
CA GLY A 72 -7.79 15.77 3.73
C GLY A 72 -7.14 16.23 2.42
N ASP A 73 -6.10 17.06 2.56
CA ASP A 73 -5.33 17.61 1.43
C ASP A 73 -4.22 16.70 0.89
N LEU A 74 -4.10 15.47 1.42
CA LEU A 74 -3.15 14.50 0.90
C LEU A 74 -3.56 14.06 -0.49
N ASN A 75 -2.58 13.95 -1.40
CA ASN A 75 -2.83 13.58 -2.79
C ASN A 75 -3.09 12.05 -2.94
N VAL A 76 -4.04 11.52 -2.15
CA VAL A 76 -4.50 10.12 -2.26
C VAL A 76 -5.46 10.02 -3.44
N VAL A 77 -4.99 9.43 -4.53
CA VAL A 77 -5.72 9.34 -5.80
C VAL A 77 -6.42 8.00 -5.99
N GLY A 78 -6.11 7.01 -5.16
CA GLY A 78 -6.76 5.70 -5.17
C GLY A 78 -6.38 4.84 -3.97
N THR A 79 -7.15 3.78 -3.78
CA THR A 79 -6.87 2.77 -2.76
C THR A 79 -7.10 1.36 -3.25
N VAL A 80 -6.22 0.43 -2.83
CA VAL A 80 -6.47 -1.01 -2.87
C VAL A 80 -7.07 -1.38 -1.51
N VAL A 81 -8.35 -1.75 -1.53
CA VAL A 81 -9.07 -2.18 -0.34
C VAL A 81 -8.59 -3.58 0.05
N VAL A 82 -8.37 -3.81 1.34
CA VAL A 82 -8.10 -5.12 1.89
C VAL A 82 -9.33 -5.57 2.70
N GLU A 83 -9.67 -6.83 2.64
CA GLU A 83 -10.84 -7.38 3.34
C GLU A 83 -10.85 -7.01 4.83
N ALA A 84 -12.05 -6.77 5.37
CA ALA A 84 -12.32 -6.56 6.79
C ALA A 84 -13.25 -7.67 7.35
N SER A 85 -13.56 -8.67 6.55
CA SER A 85 -14.59 -9.66 6.85
C SER A 85 -14.18 -11.04 6.35
N GLU A 86 -14.39 -12.04 7.18
CA GLU A 86 -14.25 -13.45 6.81
C GLU A 86 -15.47 -14.00 6.04
N TRP A 87 -16.53 -13.21 5.88
CA TRP A 87 -17.72 -13.64 5.14
C TRP A 87 -17.47 -13.53 3.63
N VAL A 88 -17.60 -14.65 2.94
CA VAL A 88 -17.40 -14.73 1.48
C VAL A 88 -18.28 -13.74 0.71
N GLY A 89 -19.52 -13.50 1.17
CA GLY A 89 -20.43 -12.53 0.58
C GLY A 89 -19.94 -11.09 0.62
N ASP A 90 -19.10 -10.74 1.57
CA ASP A 90 -18.56 -9.39 1.70
C ASP A 90 -17.53 -9.04 0.61
N ASN A 91 -16.96 -10.04 -0.07
CA ASN A 91 -16.20 -9.78 -1.31
C ASN A 91 -17.07 -9.09 -2.35
N GLN A 92 -18.30 -9.59 -2.55
CA GLN A 92 -19.24 -8.97 -3.49
C GLN A 92 -19.65 -7.57 -3.03
N TRP A 93 -19.87 -7.38 -1.74
CA TRP A 93 -20.25 -6.09 -1.19
C TRP A 93 -19.20 -5.00 -1.47
N ILE A 94 -17.90 -5.31 -1.32
CA ILE A 94 -16.81 -4.38 -1.67
C ILE A 94 -16.77 -4.11 -3.18
N LEU A 95 -16.94 -5.14 -4.01
CA LEU A 95 -16.96 -4.97 -5.47
C LEU A 95 -18.16 -4.11 -5.91
N ASP A 96 -19.33 -4.29 -5.27
CA ASP A 96 -20.50 -3.44 -5.53
C ASP A 96 -20.29 -2.00 -5.05
N LEU A 97 -19.67 -1.79 -3.89
CA LEU A 97 -19.27 -0.47 -3.39
C LEU A 97 -18.34 0.24 -4.36
N ALA A 98 -17.42 -0.48 -4.98
CA ALA A 98 -16.47 0.06 -5.95
C ALA A 98 -17.14 0.57 -7.25
N LYS A 99 -18.33 0.08 -7.62
CA LYS A 99 -19.04 0.53 -8.84
C LYS A 99 -19.30 2.03 -8.83
N THR A 100 -19.65 2.58 -7.65
CA THR A 100 -19.93 4.00 -7.46
C THR A 100 -18.78 4.80 -6.84
N ASN A 101 -17.68 4.12 -6.48
CA ASN A 101 -16.53 4.74 -5.83
C ASN A 101 -15.25 4.51 -6.64
N PRO A 102 -14.95 5.35 -7.63
CA PRO A 102 -13.80 5.15 -8.52
C PRO A 102 -12.43 5.31 -7.84
N ALA A 103 -12.39 5.77 -6.59
CA ALA A 103 -11.17 5.76 -5.78
C ALA A 103 -10.73 4.34 -5.37
N ILE A 104 -11.64 3.36 -5.36
CA ILE A 104 -11.28 1.95 -5.16
C ILE A 104 -10.70 1.43 -6.47
N VAL A 105 -9.39 1.27 -6.52
CA VAL A 105 -8.66 0.84 -7.73
C VAL A 105 -8.31 -0.65 -7.75
N GLY A 106 -8.51 -1.33 -6.63
CA GLY A 106 -8.30 -2.76 -6.47
C GLY A 106 -8.87 -3.27 -5.14
N PHE A 107 -9.06 -4.58 -5.07
CA PHE A 107 -9.57 -5.24 -3.87
C PHE A 107 -8.83 -6.55 -3.62
N VAL A 108 -8.35 -6.73 -2.41
CA VAL A 108 -7.79 -7.96 -1.86
C VAL A 108 -8.84 -8.57 -0.94
N GLY A 109 -9.48 -9.63 -1.41
CA GLY A 109 -10.61 -10.28 -0.75
C GLY A 109 -10.21 -11.38 0.25
N HIS A 110 -11.22 -12.12 0.71
CA HIS A 110 -11.04 -13.26 1.60
C HIS A 110 -11.66 -14.52 1.01
N LEU A 111 -10.83 -15.55 0.88
CA LEU A 111 -11.25 -16.95 0.65
C LEU A 111 -10.30 -17.87 1.41
N VAL A 112 -10.80 -18.98 1.93
CA VAL A 112 -9.99 -19.93 2.71
C VAL A 112 -9.50 -21.06 1.79
N PRO A 113 -8.20 -21.19 1.49
CA PRO A 113 -7.66 -22.27 0.67
C PRO A 113 -7.91 -23.65 1.29
N GLY A 114 -8.17 -24.64 0.45
CA GLY A 114 -8.47 -26.01 0.86
C GLY A 114 -9.95 -26.25 1.17
N LYS A 115 -10.82 -25.24 1.06
CA LYS A 115 -12.27 -25.41 1.18
C LYS A 115 -12.87 -25.85 -0.16
N PRO A 116 -13.90 -26.73 -0.16
CA PRO A 116 -14.51 -27.23 -1.39
C PRO A 116 -15.00 -26.13 -2.35
N GLU A 117 -15.54 -25.04 -1.79
CA GLU A 117 -16.09 -23.91 -2.53
C GLU A 117 -15.04 -22.89 -3.02
N PHE A 118 -13.75 -23.09 -2.67
CA PHE A 118 -12.70 -22.11 -2.97
C PHE A 118 -12.57 -21.82 -4.47
N ALA A 119 -12.47 -22.86 -5.28
CA ALA A 119 -12.22 -22.71 -6.73
C ALA A 119 -13.37 -21.98 -7.45
N ASP A 120 -14.61 -22.26 -7.07
CA ASP A 120 -15.78 -21.61 -7.67
C ASP A 120 -15.90 -20.15 -7.24
N ASN A 121 -15.71 -19.87 -5.95
CA ASN A 121 -15.69 -18.51 -5.44
C ASN A 121 -14.53 -17.69 -6.04
N LEU A 122 -13.33 -18.28 -6.13
CA LEU A 122 -12.19 -17.61 -6.75
C LEU A 122 -12.49 -17.21 -8.20
N ARG A 123 -13.04 -18.14 -9.00
CA ARG A 123 -13.42 -17.87 -10.39
C ARG A 123 -14.49 -16.80 -10.48
N ARG A 124 -15.49 -16.85 -9.59
CA ARG A 124 -16.56 -15.86 -9.53
C ARG A 124 -16.03 -14.45 -9.29
N PHE A 125 -15.20 -14.26 -8.27
CA PHE A 125 -14.71 -12.93 -7.93
C PHE A 125 -13.62 -12.43 -8.88
N ALA A 126 -12.74 -13.31 -9.36
CA ALA A 126 -11.70 -12.96 -10.32
C ALA A 126 -12.24 -12.52 -11.69
N ALA A 127 -13.53 -12.75 -11.97
CA ALA A 127 -14.19 -12.18 -13.15
C ALA A 127 -14.34 -10.65 -13.09
N ASP A 128 -14.31 -10.05 -11.90
CA ASP A 128 -14.28 -8.60 -11.74
C ASP A 128 -12.83 -8.09 -11.77
N PRO A 129 -12.47 -7.17 -12.66
CA PRO A 129 -11.10 -6.67 -12.79
C PRO A 129 -10.59 -5.95 -11.55
N LEU A 130 -11.44 -5.54 -10.63
CA LEU A 130 -11.06 -4.94 -9.36
C LEU A 130 -10.63 -5.97 -8.31
N PHE A 131 -10.98 -7.25 -8.47
CA PHE A 131 -10.51 -8.30 -7.58
C PHE A 131 -9.05 -8.64 -7.90
N ARG A 132 -8.11 -8.16 -7.07
CA ARG A 132 -6.69 -8.19 -7.36
C ARG A 132 -5.89 -9.19 -6.54
N GLY A 133 -6.50 -9.79 -5.52
CA GLY A 133 -5.81 -10.76 -4.68
C GLY A 133 -6.66 -11.28 -3.54
N LEU A 134 -6.00 -12.07 -2.69
CA LEU A 134 -6.56 -12.63 -1.46
C LEU A 134 -5.64 -12.33 -0.28
N ARG A 135 -6.21 -12.04 0.89
CA ARG A 135 -5.47 -12.01 2.15
C ARG A 135 -5.54 -13.38 2.83
N ILE A 136 -4.38 -13.95 3.12
CA ILE A 136 -4.23 -15.26 3.78
C ILE A 136 -3.56 -15.04 5.15
N ARG A 137 -4.18 -15.57 6.19
CA ARG A 137 -3.66 -15.49 7.55
C ARG A 137 -2.65 -16.60 7.83
N SER A 138 -1.81 -16.42 8.84
CA SER A 138 -0.81 -17.42 9.23
C SER A 138 -1.41 -18.79 9.52
N SER A 139 -2.62 -18.84 10.15
CA SER A 139 -3.34 -20.08 10.43
C SER A 139 -3.64 -20.92 9.18
N ASP A 140 -3.84 -20.29 8.03
CA ASP A 140 -4.13 -20.97 6.78
C ASP A 140 -2.84 -21.24 5.99
N LEU A 141 -1.89 -20.30 6.02
CA LEU A 141 -0.65 -20.41 5.25
C LEU A 141 0.29 -21.50 5.80
N VAL A 142 0.26 -21.82 7.10
CA VAL A 142 1.01 -22.94 7.66
C VAL A 142 0.59 -24.30 7.07
N ARG A 143 -0.59 -24.37 6.47
CA ARG A 143 -1.17 -25.55 5.80
C ARG A 143 -0.73 -25.70 4.34
N ILE A 144 0.22 -24.88 3.87
CA ILE A 144 0.66 -24.86 2.46
C ILE A 144 1.17 -26.22 1.92
N ALA A 145 1.60 -27.11 2.81
CA ALA A 145 2.03 -28.46 2.45
C ALA A 145 0.83 -29.40 2.13
N GLU A 146 -0.40 -29.02 2.49
CA GLU A 146 -1.59 -29.80 2.15
C GLU A 146 -1.88 -29.66 0.65
N PRO A 147 -2.06 -30.78 -0.10
CA PRO A 147 -2.23 -30.74 -1.56
C PRO A 147 -3.38 -29.85 -2.03
N ALA A 148 -4.50 -29.84 -1.30
CA ALA A 148 -5.66 -29.01 -1.63
C ALA A 148 -5.33 -27.50 -1.48
N VAL A 149 -4.65 -27.11 -0.40
CA VAL A 149 -4.22 -25.74 -0.15
C VAL A 149 -3.22 -25.29 -1.22
N ALA A 150 -2.19 -26.10 -1.49
CA ALA A 150 -1.19 -25.79 -2.52
C ALA A 150 -1.82 -25.63 -3.92
N ALA A 151 -2.79 -26.50 -4.27
CA ALA A 151 -3.51 -26.41 -5.53
C ALA A 151 -4.36 -25.13 -5.62
N ASP A 152 -4.99 -24.70 -4.54
CA ASP A 152 -5.79 -23.47 -4.50
C ASP A 152 -4.89 -22.23 -4.62
N LEU A 153 -3.76 -22.19 -3.92
CA LEU A 153 -2.79 -21.10 -4.04
C LEU A 153 -2.20 -21.02 -5.46
N LYS A 154 -1.99 -22.19 -6.10
CA LYS A 154 -1.60 -22.22 -7.52
C LYS A 154 -2.66 -21.59 -8.43
N ARG A 155 -3.96 -21.84 -8.19
CA ARG A 155 -5.06 -21.20 -8.96
C ARG A 155 -5.02 -19.67 -8.83
N VAL A 156 -4.69 -19.14 -7.64
CA VAL A 156 -4.51 -17.70 -7.46
C VAL A 156 -3.39 -17.16 -8.34
N ALA A 157 -2.25 -17.87 -8.41
CA ALA A 157 -1.14 -17.51 -9.27
C ALA A 157 -1.50 -17.59 -10.77
N ASP A 158 -2.20 -18.64 -11.19
CA ASP A 158 -2.62 -18.87 -12.58
C ASP A 158 -3.59 -17.77 -13.07
N LEU A 159 -4.37 -17.16 -12.17
CA LEU A 159 -5.26 -16.03 -12.45
C LEU A 159 -4.57 -14.66 -12.34
N ASP A 160 -3.25 -14.63 -12.16
CA ASP A 160 -2.47 -13.40 -12.04
C ASP A 160 -2.95 -12.48 -10.89
N LEU A 161 -3.40 -13.09 -9.79
CA LEU A 161 -3.78 -12.41 -8.56
C LEU A 161 -2.59 -12.36 -7.58
N SER A 162 -2.66 -11.48 -6.58
CA SER A 162 -1.68 -11.41 -5.50
C SER A 162 -2.15 -12.17 -4.25
N ILE A 163 -1.23 -12.46 -3.35
CA ILE A 163 -1.54 -12.88 -1.99
C ILE A 163 -0.93 -11.89 -1.01
N ASP A 164 -1.78 -11.32 -0.15
CA ASP A 164 -1.37 -10.59 1.03
C ASP A 164 -1.25 -11.56 2.20
N THR A 165 -0.10 -11.60 2.87
CA THR A 165 0.14 -12.51 4.00
C THR A 165 0.10 -11.76 5.32
N LEU A 166 -0.76 -12.18 6.25
CA LEU A 166 -1.01 -11.52 7.53
C LEU A 166 -0.71 -12.43 8.72
N GLY A 167 0.11 -11.96 9.69
CA GLY A 167 0.38 -12.75 10.90
C GLY A 167 1.60 -12.31 11.70
N GLY A 168 2.04 -11.05 11.62
CA GLY A 168 3.22 -10.57 12.33
C GLY A 168 4.48 -11.35 11.97
N ALA A 169 5.37 -11.58 12.95
CA ALA A 169 6.61 -12.33 12.71
C ALA A 169 6.36 -13.80 12.30
N ALA A 170 5.26 -14.40 12.76
CA ALA A 170 4.93 -15.80 12.49
C ALA A 170 4.62 -16.07 11.00
N ILE A 171 4.32 -15.03 10.21
CA ILE A 171 4.01 -15.19 8.78
C ILE A 171 5.27 -15.29 7.90
N LEU A 172 6.45 -14.92 8.39
CA LEU A 172 7.64 -14.77 7.57
C LEU A 172 8.09 -16.10 6.96
N GLU A 173 8.22 -17.15 7.77
CA GLU A 173 8.66 -18.46 7.28
C GLU A 173 7.62 -19.12 6.35
N PRO A 174 6.31 -19.17 6.66
CA PRO A 174 5.31 -19.64 5.70
C PRO A 174 5.28 -18.82 4.40
N THR A 175 5.49 -17.51 4.45
CA THR A 175 5.61 -16.66 3.25
C THR A 175 6.82 -17.04 2.42
N LEU A 176 7.96 -17.33 3.06
CA LEU A 176 9.17 -17.78 2.38
C LEU A 176 8.93 -19.13 1.67
N GLN A 177 8.26 -20.07 2.32
CA GLN A 177 7.87 -21.36 1.73
C GLN A 177 6.95 -21.16 0.52
N LEU A 178 5.93 -20.30 0.64
CA LEU A 178 5.04 -19.95 -0.46
C LEU A 178 5.80 -19.34 -1.64
N SER A 179 6.74 -18.44 -1.38
CA SER A 179 7.53 -17.79 -2.43
C SER A 179 8.45 -18.74 -3.20
N ARG A 180 8.87 -19.84 -2.54
CA ARG A 180 9.66 -20.91 -3.15
C ARG A 180 8.78 -21.84 -3.99
N LEU A 181 7.59 -22.17 -3.46
CA LEU A 181 6.65 -23.06 -4.12
C LEU A 181 6.07 -22.43 -5.38
N LEU A 182 5.73 -21.13 -5.33
CA LEU A 182 5.08 -20.40 -6.41
C LEU A 182 5.87 -19.12 -6.77
N PRO A 183 7.02 -19.24 -7.45
CA PRO A 183 7.90 -18.10 -7.74
C PRO A 183 7.29 -17.05 -8.67
N GLY A 184 6.23 -17.39 -9.41
CA GLY A 184 5.46 -16.45 -10.24
C GLY A 184 4.34 -15.72 -9.51
N LEU A 185 3.99 -16.14 -8.29
CA LEU A 185 2.94 -15.52 -7.49
C LEU A 185 3.46 -14.22 -6.85
N ARG A 186 2.73 -13.11 -7.03
CA ARG A 186 3.04 -11.88 -6.30
C ARG A 186 2.55 -12.01 -4.86
N ILE A 187 3.45 -11.78 -3.91
CA ILE A 187 3.18 -11.90 -2.47
C ILE A 187 3.47 -10.56 -1.83
N VAL A 188 2.55 -10.07 -1.02
CA VAL A 188 2.71 -8.83 -0.24
C VAL A 188 2.64 -9.18 1.23
N ILE A 189 3.68 -8.88 1.99
CA ILE A 189 3.68 -9.04 3.44
C ILE A 189 2.90 -7.86 4.02
N ASP A 190 1.70 -8.15 4.56
CA ASP A 190 0.86 -7.15 5.23
C ASP A 190 1.47 -6.78 6.58
N HIS A 191 1.73 -5.48 6.75
CA HIS A 191 2.28 -4.90 7.97
C HIS A 191 3.65 -5.49 8.35
N PHE A 192 4.69 -4.73 8.13
CA PHE A 192 5.96 -5.12 8.73
C PHE A 192 5.78 -5.23 10.25
N PRO A 193 6.25 -6.32 10.88
CA PRO A 193 6.08 -6.54 12.31
C PRO A 193 7.03 -5.64 13.15
N PHE A 194 6.77 -4.34 13.12
CA PHE A 194 7.64 -3.34 13.76
C PHE A 194 7.82 -3.57 15.27
N SER A 195 6.77 -4.00 15.97
CA SER A 195 6.86 -4.22 17.41
C SER A 195 7.75 -5.42 17.75
N GLU A 196 7.62 -6.51 17.00
CA GLU A 196 8.44 -7.71 17.15
C GLU A 196 9.88 -7.45 16.68
N TRP A 197 10.04 -6.63 15.63
CA TRP A 197 11.34 -6.19 15.16
C TRP A 197 12.10 -5.42 16.24
N ASP A 198 11.46 -4.43 16.89
CA ASP A 198 12.08 -3.66 17.96
C ASP A 198 12.46 -4.55 19.16
N ALA A 199 11.64 -5.57 19.45
CA ALA A 199 11.92 -6.49 20.55
C ALA A 199 13.07 -7.45 20.25
N ASN A 200 13.16 -7.99 19.03
CA ASN A 200 14.19 -8.97 18.64
C ASN A 200 14.46 -8.99 17.12
N PRO A 201 15.20 -8.01 16.59
CA PRO A 201 15.53 -7.96 15.17
C PRO A 201 16.37 -9.16 14.70
N ALA A 202 17.19 -9.73 15.57
CA ALA A 202 18.06 -10.86 15.23
C ALA A 202 17.27 -12.12 14.87
N ALA A 203 16.14 -12.37 15.53
CA ALA A 203 15.30 -13.54 15.25
C ALA A 203 14.62 -13.47 13.87
N MET A 204 14.30 -12.26 13.41
CA MET A 204 13.56 -12.07 12.15
C MET A 204 14.47 -11.87 10.93
N ARG A 205 15.69 -11.37 11.15
CA ARG A 205 16.61 -10.97 10.10
C ARG A 205 16.89 -12.08 9.08
N PRO A 206 17.13 -13.35 9.44
CA PRO A 206 17.38 -14.41 8.46
C PRO A 206 16.24 -14.61 7.47
N ALA A 207 15.00 -14.72 7.96
CA ALA A 207 13.83 -14.89 7.10
C ALA A 207 13.59 -13.65 6.22
N LEU A 208 13.75 -12.44 6.75
CA LEU A 208 13.62 -11.19 6.01
C LEU A 208 14.68 -11.04 4.92
N LEU A 209 15.95 -11.46 5.16
CA LEU A 209 16.99 -11.48 4.15
C LEU A 209 16.63 -12.40 2.98
N GLU A 210 16.13 -13.59 3.27
CA GLU A 210 15.70 -14.53 2.23
C GLU A 210 14.47 -14.01 1.45
N LEU A 211 13.47 -13.44 2.13
CA LEU A 211 12.30 -12.80 1.52
C LEU A 211 12.71 -11.61 0.65
N GLY A 212 13.64 -10.79 1.14
CA GLY A 212 14.19 -9.67 0.41
C GLY A 212 14.91 -10.05 -0.90
N ARG A 213 15.41 -11.28 -1.02
CA ARG A 213 15.99 -11.81 -2.25
C ARG A 213 14.96 -12.33 -3.26
N ARG A 214 13.68 -12.50 -2.84
CA ARG A 214 12.62 -13.01 -3.70
C ARG A 214 12.03 -11.89 -4.56
N PRO A 215 12.14 -11.94 -5.90
CA PRO A 215 11.68 -10.86 -6.78
C PRO A 215 10.16 -10.70 -6.77
N ASN A 216 9.44 -11.74 -6.37
CA ASN A 216 7.98 -11.78 -6.30
C ASN A 216 7.40 -11.38 -4.93
N VAL A 217 8.24 -11.00 -3.95
CA VAL A 217 7.81 -10.62 -2.60
C VAL A 217 7.98 -9.12 -2.38
N PHE A 218 6.90 -8.48 -1.95
CA PHE A 218 6.82 -7.07 -1.60
C PHE A 218 6.58 -6.92 -0.09
N ALA A 219 7.09 -5.83 0.50
CA ALA A 219 6.84 -5.48 1.89
C ALA A 219 5.94 -4.25 1.96
N LYS A 220 4.81 -4.36 2.65
CA LYS A 220 3.91 -3.23 2.90
C LYS A 220 4.37 -2.48 4.15
N ILE A 221 4.81 -1.25 3.96
CA ILE A 221 5.11 -0.33 5.05
C ILE A 221 3.80 0.30 5.52
N SER A 222 3.18 -0.35 6.46
CA SER A 222 1.90 0.04 7.06
C SER A 222 1.90 -0.34 8.54
N ASN A 223 0.96 0.21 9.32
CA ASN A 223 0.89 0.00 10.77
C ASN A 223 2.19 0.43 11.51
N VAL A 224 2.84 1.47 11.00
CA VAL A 224 4.15 1.95 11.50
C VAL A 224 4.00 2.65 12.83
N VAL A 225 3.07 3.63 12.89
CA VAL A 225 2.85 4.46 14.08
C VAL A 225 2.19 3.63 15.18
N ARG A 226 2.73 3.68 16.39
CA ARG A 226 2.26 2.89 17.53
C ARG A 226 2.39 3.62 18.84
N ARG A 227 1.78 3.06 19.86
CA ARG A 227 1.96 3.49 21.24
C ARG A 227 2.98 2.61 21.94
N VAL A 228 3.90 3.22 22.66
CA VAL A 228 4.87 2.53 23.51
C VAL A 228 4.59 2.95 24.95
N LYS A 229 4.27 2.00 25.82
CA LYS A 229 3.87 2.26 27.23
C LYS A 229 2.75 3.30 27.33
N GLY A 230 1.78 3.26 26.41
CA GLY A 230 0.62 4.16 26.35
C GLY A 230 0.88 5.50 25.64
N ALA A 231 2.11 5.94 25.47
CA ALA A 231 2.44 7.19 24.78
C ALA A 231 2.46 6.97 23.25
N LEU A 232 1.84 7.89 22.52
CA LEU A 232 1.95 7.93 21.06
C LEU A 232 3.39 8.30 20.69
N ILE A 233 4.00 7.51 19.83
CA ILE A 233 5.28 7.82 19.23
C ILE A 233 5.02 8.28 17.79
N ASP A 234 5.08 9.57 17.55
CA ASP A 234 4.85 10.18 16.24
C ASP A 234 6.05 10.95 15.69
N ASP A 235 7.21 10.81 16.34
CA ASP A 235 8.49 11.30 15.85
C ASP A 235 9.00 10.38 14.72
N PRO A 236 9.15 10.87 13.48
CA PRO A 236 9.68 10.09 12.37
C PRO A 236 11.07 9.50 12.63
N ALA A 237 11.91 10.17 13.42
CA ALA A 237 13.27 9.72 13.74
C ALA A 237 13.27 8.36 14.46
N HIS A 238 12.23 8.08 15.27
CA HIS A 238 12.08 6.80 15.96
C HIS A 238 11.97 5.61 15.00
N TYR A 239 11.28 5.80 13.87
CA TYR A 239 11.00 4.73 12.90
C TYR A 239 12.06 4.59 11.82
N ARG A 240 12.92 5.59 11.66
CA ARG A 240 13.94 5.65 10.59
C ARG A 240 14.81 4.38 10.52
N PRO A 241 15.37 3.82 11.62
CA PRO A 241 16.22 2.63 11.54
C PRO A 241 15.49 1.39 10.99
N ALA A 242 14.22 1.18 11.38
CA ALA A 242 13.43 0.06 10.89
C ALA A 242 13.02 0.24 9.42
N LEU A 243 12.65 1.47 9.02
CA LEU A 243 12.34 1.82 7.63
C LEU A 243 13.55 1.67 6.72
N GLU A 244 14.74 2.11 7.18
CA GLU A 244 16.01 1.94 6.47
C GLU A 244 16.29 0.45 6.22
N THR A 245 16.23 -0.37 7.27
CA THR A 245 16.44 -1.81 7.16
C THR A 245 15.49 -2.48 6.16
N LEU A 246 14.20 -2.10 6.18
CA LEU A 246 13.22 -2.64 5.24
C LEU A 246 13.55 -2.27 3.79
N CYS A 247 13.88 -0.99 3.56
CA CYS A 247 14.25 -0.51 2.24
C CYS A 247 15.57 -1.14 1.74
N GLU A 248 16.51 -1.42 2.63
CA GLU A 248 17.74 -2.15 2.29
C GLU A 248 17.46 -3.61 1.90
N LEU A 249 16.61 -4.29 2.67
CA LEU A 249 16.29 -5.70 2.45
C LEU A 249 15.48 -5.95 1.18
N PHE A 250 14.45 -5.14 0.94
CA PHE A 250 13.53 -5.32 -0.20
C PHE A 250 13.90 -4.46 -1.41
N GLY A 251 14.80 -3.50 -1.24
CA GLY A 251 15.16 -2.54 -2.28
C GLY A 251 14.04 -1.53 -2.56
N PRO A 252 14.34 -0.50 -3.39
CA PRO A 252 13.41 0.59 -3.65
C PRO A 252 12.19 0.19 -4.48
N ASP A 253 12.21 -0.97 -5.13
CA ASP A 253 11.17 -1.42 -6.07
C ASP A 253 10.11 -2.33 -5.45
N ARG A 254 10.29 -2.75 -4.18
CA ARG A 254 9.42 -3.76 -3.55
C ARG A 254 8.90 -3.38 -2.17
N VAL A 255 8.91 -2.10 -1.85
CA VAL A 255 8.22 -1.53 -0.68
C VAL A 255 7.00 -0.74 -1.15
N VAL A 256 5.86 -0.92 -0.50
CA VAL A 256 4.60 -0.26 -0.88
C VAL A 256 3.96 0.46 0.32
N TYR A 257 3.28 1.58 0.04
CA TYR A 257 2.57 2.37 1.06
C TYR A 257 1.22 1.72 1.43
N GLY A 258 0.89 1.73 2.73
CA GLY A 258 -0.42 1.40 3.27
C GLY A 258 -0.73 2.20 4.53
N GLY A 259 -1.86 2.89 4.54
CA GLY A 259 -2.31 3.72 5.67
C GLY A 259 -2.94 2.94 6.81
N ASN A 260 -3.44 1.73 6.52
CA ASN A 260 -4.19 0.87 7.44
C ASN A 260 -5.43 1.56 8.06
N TRP A 261 -6.07 2.46 7.28
CA TRP A 261 -7.30 3.12 7.72
C TRP A 261 -8.49 2.15 7.60
N PRO A 262 -9.42 2.11 8.57
CA PRO A 262 -9.52 2.94 9.77
C PRO A 262 -8.81 2.37 11.01
N VAL A 263 -8.12 1.23 10.89
CA VAL A 263 -7.44 0.59 12.04
C VAL A 263 -6.43 1.53 12.69
N SER A 264 -5.74 2.32 11.88
CA SER A 264 -4.80 3.34 12.33
C SER A 264 -5.42 4.39 13.27
N ASP A 265 -6.73 4.66 13.17
CA ASP A 265 -7.43 5.62 14.04
C ASP A 265 -7.37 5.24 15.53
N ARG A 266 -7.14 3.95 15.86
CA ARG A 266 -6.87 3.51 17.25
C ARG A 266 -5.59 4.11 17.83
N VAL A 267 -4.68 4.52 16.97
CA VAL A 267 -3.35 4.99 17.38
C VAL A 267 -3.20 6.48 17.09
N ALA A 268 -3.43 6.90 15.86
CA ALA A 268 -3.24 8.28 15.42
C ALA A 268 -4.10 8.59 14.17
N PRO A 269 -4.41 9.88 13.91
CA PRO A 269 -5.07 10.29 12.68
C PRO A 269 -4.28 9.90 11.43
N TYR A 270 -4.97 9.63 10.32
CA TYR A 270 -4.38 9.23 9.05
C TYR A 270 -3.25 10.17 8.58
N ALA A 271 -3.42 11.48 8.73
CA ALA A 271 -2.40 12.47 8.39
C ALA A 271 -1.10 12.28 9.19
N THR A 272 -1.18 11.89 10.46
CA THR A 272 -0.01 11.58 11.29
C THR A 272 0.70 10.32 10.80
N VAL A 273 -0.06 9.26 10.50
CA VAL A 273 0.48 8.02 9.96
C VAL A 273 1.21 8.26 8.64
N HIS A 274 0.59 9.03 7.74
CA HIS A 274 1.23 9.43 6.48
C HIS A 274 2.49 10.27 6.71
N ARG A 275 2.43 11.30 7.58
CA ARG A 275 3.54 12.21 7.84
C ARG A 275 4.81 11.47 8.28
N VAL A 276 4.68 10.49 9.18
CA VAL A 276 5.81 9.72 9.71
C VAL A 276 6.59 9.00 8.60
N VAL A 277 5.90 8.36 7.67
CA VAL A 277 6.56 7.69 6.54
C VAL A 277 6.96 8.66 5.44
N ALA A 278 6.18 9.71 5.21
CA ALA A 278 6.48 10.73 4.21
C ALA A 278 7.77 11.49 4.55
N ASP A 279 8.03 11.78 5.81
CA ASP A 279 9.27 12.41 6.28
C ASP A 279 10.50 11.56 5.94
N TYR A 280 10.42 10.25 6.15
CA TYR A 280 11.48 9.33 5.75
C TYR A 280 11.72 9.37 4.23
N PHE A 281 10.68 9.25 3.42
CA PHE A 281 10.81 9.25 1.96
C PHE A 281 11.13 10.62 1.36
N ALA A 282 10.83 11.72 2.05
CA ALA A 282 11.27 13.07 1.68
C ALA A 282 12.79 13.23 1.76
N SER A 283 13.48 12.41 2.57
CA SER A 283 14.95 12.36 2.63
C SER A 283 15.60 11.58 1.48
N LYS A 284 14.81 10.89 0.65
CA LYS A 284 15.24 10.17 -0.55
C LYS A 284 15.00 11.03 -1.80
N ASP A 285 15.48 10.58 -2.95
CA ASP A 285 15.14 11.22 -4.21
C ASP A 285 13.66 11.04 -4.57
N ARG A 286 13.14 11.95 -5.43
CA ARG A 286 11.73 11.92 -5.83
C ARG A 286 11.31 10.60 -6.48
N ALA A 287 12.17 9.99 -7.29
CA ALA A 287 11.84 8.74 -7.97
C ALA A 287 11.65 7.59 -6.98
N THR A 288 12.47 7.53 -5.94
CA THR A 288 12.32 6.57 -4.84
C THR A 288 11.02 6.82 -4.05
N ALA A 289 10.68 8.07 -3.75
CA ALA A 289 9.42 8.39 -3.09
C ALA A 289 8.20 8.02 -3.97
N GLU A 290 8.23 8.29 -5.28
CA GLU A 290 7.18 7.88 -6.21
C GLU A 290 7.04 6.36 -6.30
N LYS A 291 8.14 5.60 -6.28
CA LYS A 291 8.10 4.15 -6.22
C LYS A 291 7.31 3.67 -5.00
N TYR A 292 7.64 4.18 -3.84
CA TYR A 292 6.97 3.81 -2.59
C TYR A 292 5.49 4.18 -2.58
N PHE A 293 5.14 5.44 -2.93
CA PHE A 293 3.78 5.93 -2.79
C PHE A 293 2.81 5.39 -3.85
N TRP A 294 3.28 4.98 -5.05
CA TRP A 294 2.36 4.49 -6.07
C TRP A 294 2.93 3.49 -7.07
N ARG A 295 4.19 3.64 -7.57
CA ARG A 295 4.69 2.83 -8.70
C ARG A 295 4.79 1.35 -8.33
N ASN A 296 5.33 1.03 -7.17
CA ASN A 296 5.49 -0.34 -6.70
C ASN A 296 4.14 -1.02 -6.45
N SER A 297 3.13 -0.26 -6.01
CA SER A 297 1.77 -0.79 -5.84
C SER A 297 1.16 -1.27 -7.17
N ALA A 298 1.50 -0.62 -8.29
CA ALA A 298 1.07 -1.08 -9.61
C ALA A 298 1.72 -2.42 -9.97
N ALA A 299 2.99 -2.64 -9.62
CA ALA A 299 3.66 -3.92 -9.81
C ALA A 299 3.10 -5.02 -8.90
N ALA A 300 2.83 -4.69 -7.61
CA ALA A 300 2.33 -5.64 -6.63
C ALA A 300 0.90 -6.10 -6.92
N TYR A 301 0.00 -5.18 -7.23
CA TYR A 301 -1.44 -5.45 -7.30
C TYR A 301 -2.03 -5.39 -8.72
N ARG A 302 -1.33 -4.78 -9.68
CA ARG A 302 -1.89 -4.51 -11.02
C ARG A 302 -3.27 -3.85 -10.95
N TRP A 303 -3.40 -2.88 -10.05
CA TRP A 303 -4.64 -2.16 -9.81
C TRP A 303 -5.15 -1.45 -11.08
N VAL A 304 -6.46 -1.23 -11.15
CA VAL A 304 -7.13 -0.67 -12.32
C VAL A 304 -7.01 0.85 -12.35
N ARG A 305 -6.54 1.42 -13.46
CA ARG A 305 -6.49 2.86 -13.68
C ARG A 305 -7.90 3.42 -13.86
N ARG A 306 -8.43 4.09 -12.83
CA ARG A 306 -9.76 4.68 -12.84
C ARG A 306 -9.84 5.89 -11.89
N GLY A 307 -10.89 6.71 -12.04
CA GLY A 307 -11.04 7.92 -11.22
C GLY A 307 -9.80 8.83 -11.30
N ALA A 308 -9.39 9.40 -10.18
CA ALA A 308 -8.18 10.24 -10.11
C ALA A 308 -6.88 9.45 -10.39
N ALA A 309 -6.87 8.13 -10.18
CA ALA A 309 -5.72 7.28 -10.50
C ALA A 309 -5.54 7.03 -12.02
N ALA A 310 -6.50 7.39 -12.86
CA ALA A 310 -6.41 7.20 -14.31
C ALA A 310 -5.23 7.96 -14.94
N THR A 311 -4.90 9.13 -14.39
CA THR A 311 -3.84 10.03 -14.91
C THR A 311 -2.47 9.82 -14.28
N VAL A 312 -2.35 8.90 -13.30
CA VAL A 312 -1.09 8.64 -12.60
C VAL A 312 -0.05 8.06 -13.56
N GLY A 313 1.08 8.76 -13.72
CA GLY A 313 2.20 8.31 -14.54
C GLY A 313 2.01 8.46 -16.05
N GLN A 314 1.10 9.35 -16.46
CA GLN A 314 1.00 9.86 -17.84
C GLN A 314 2.06 10.93 -18.09
#